data_543831ce66e3c53d4ffa0449401bc602
#
_entry.id   543831ce66e3c53d4ffa0449401bc602
#
_cell.length_a   1.000
_cell.length_b   1.000
_cell.length_c   1.000
_cell.angle_alpha   90.00
_cell.angle_beta   90.00
_cell.angle_gamma   90.00
#
_symmetry.space_group_name_H-M   'P 1'
#
loop_
_entity.id
_entity.type
_entity.pdbx_description
1 polymer ?
#
loop_
_entity_poly.entity_id
_entity_poly.type
_entity_poly.pdbx_seq_one_letter_code
_entity_poly.pdbx_strand_id
1 'polypeptide(L)'
;MIKYFFIAISGYHFIFYSIFSQALPIKINSVTISGNESISKKELMPLLRQRPSNFSFTFKGTSFNGRLLKMDSFTLKNYFISKGFLLVDVRESYEIKDKAADIHFKIDEGKQFFVSKVHISGNKNLSDDIIQSILNLYERAPFNSVLLNERVTELQRKLEYFSKLFFTIEIEPIISDSVEVVIKINEGPDVYINKTFIKGIDIIDSAQVFRELLYRSGNYYDPETIEKSKRRLRETGIYSMVNLVPTKVSDSDSLVNMVISLNKYKQREWLSVGGYEPIEFYEGLDPLPAIGGFIEWRNRSIFKTSSNFSTKFLIGFPWETNFNLPRLRYDIGFDTNWILGVRWPTKISSFYETLINYDQETIDQVERYGLEMSQSIMIDERSYLQNVTVWENFSDNNIDYNSLTINDSLDITQNTSSVKNLQQRSLSFRFHLDKKNDPLFPKKGYLFDIYFKSTGYFLGGERDYRKLDFSFNTYSSITKKSVIAIRVKLGRLWSWEQSDIDYSYEKFYLGGSSNMRGWEILKYKTMDSLGSIPIGGTFRFLTNIECRIQLNQSMGINIFFDGGILSDNYENFIKSQLGWDTGIGVTLSTPLGPVRLDYAIPVINDNIEVGKGKINFGVQYLF
;
A
#
# COMPACT_ATOMS: atom_id res chain seq x y z
N MET A 1 43.65 -4.42 17.11
CA MET A 1 42.27 -4.73 16.67
C MET A 1 41.63 -5.92 17.43
N ILE A 2 42.34 -6.97 17.73
CA ILE A 2 41.83 -8.16 18.46
C ILE A 2 41.44 -7.89 19.93
N LYS A 3 42.12 -6.97 20.64
CA LYS A 3 41.80 -6.62 22.04
C LYS A 3 40.45 -5.92 22.22
N TYR A 4 39.97 -5.17 21.21
CA TYR A 4 38.70 -4.46 21.28
C TYR A 4 37.51 -5.36 20.90
N PHE A 5 37.76 -6.43 20.17
CA PHE A 5 36.72 -7.42 19.82
C PHE A 5 36.29 -8.26 21.05
N PHE A 6 37.21 -8.62 21.96
CA PHE A 6 36.89 -9.34 23.18
C PHE A 6 36.19 -8.49 24.24
N ILE A 7 36.42 -7.18 24.30
CA ILE A 7 35.72 -6.26 25.20
C ILE A 7 34.25 -6.06 24.74
N ALA A 8 33.98 -6.03 23.45
CA ALA A 8 32.62 -5.96 22.92
C ALA A 8 31.79 -7.24 23.20
N ILE A 9 32.40 -8.44 23.14
CA ILE A 9 31.73 -9.69 23.43
C ILE A 9 31.44 -9.85 24.93
N SER A 10 32.35 -9.42 25.82
CA SER A 10 32.11 -9.45 27.26
C SER A 10 31.06 -8.41 27.70
N GLY A 11 30.98 -7.25 27.06
CA GLY A 11 29.92 -6.26 27.27
C GLY A 11 28.54 -6.76 26.84
N TYR A 12 28.47 -7.51 25.75
CA TYR A 12 27.23 -8.14 25.29
C TYR A 12 26.70 -9.21 26.23
N HIS A 13 27.57 -9.99 26.86
CA HIS A 13 27.17 -10.98 27.87
C HIS A 13 26.66 -10.33 29.16
N PHE A 14 27.20 -9.19 29.59
CA PHE A 14 26.70 -8.48 30.78
C PHE A 14 25.35 -7.80 30.56
N ILE A 15 25.08 -7.30 29.35
CA ILE A 15 23.77 -6.73 28.98
C ILE A 15 22.71 -7.84 28.84
N PHE A 16 23.09 -9.04 28.38
CA PHE A 16 22.17 -10.18 28.31
C PHE A 16 21.75 -10.74 29.68
N TYR A 17 22.63 -10.69 30.69
CA TYR A 17 22.29 -11.16 32.04
C TYR A 17 21.46 -10.16 32.87
N SER A 18 21.51 -8.88 32.59
CA SER A 18 20.69 -7.89 33.29
C SER A 18 19.24 -7.79 32.79
N ILE A 19 18.92 -8.41 31.64
CA ILE A 19 17.55 -8.45 31.09
C ILE A 19 16.73 -9.63 31.63
N PHE A 20 17.35 -10.62 32.28
CA PHE A 20 16.69 -11.85 32.72
C PHE A 20 16.21 -11.85 34.19
N SER A 21 16.20 -10.70 34.88
CA SER A 21 15.55 -10.59 36.19
C SER A 21 14.12 -10.05 36.10
N GLN A 22 13.38 -10.37 35.04
CA GLN A 22 11.93 -10.18 35.04
C GLN A 22 11.29 -11.38 35.76
N ALA A 23 10.49 -11.09 36.80
CA ALA A 23 9.65 -12.11 37.43
C ALA A 23 8.89 -12.87 36.34
N LEU A 24 8.91 -14.20 36.42
CA LEU A 24 8.24 -15.08 35.46
C LEU A 24 6.80 -14.61 35.26
N PRO A 25 6.35 -14.37 34.03
CA PRO A 25 5.01 -13.85 33.77
C PRO A 25 3.96 -14.84 34.32
N ILE A 26 3.03 -14.32 35.13
CA ILE A 26 1.90 -15.09 35.65
C ILE A 26 1.02 -15.49 34.45
N LYS A 27 0.81 -16.79 34.28
CA LYS A 27 -0.04 -17.30 33.19
C LYS A 27 -1.52 -17.13 33.52
N ILE A 28 -2.37 -16.99 32.51
CA ILE A 28 -3.82 -17.03 32.70
C ILE A 28 -4.28 -18.47 32.56
N ASN A 29 -4.85 -19.03 33.64
CA ASN A 29 -5.39 -20.37 33.69
C ASN A 29 -6.82 -20.41 33.13
N SER A 30 -7.70 -19.55 33.65
CA SER A 30 -9.09 -19.51 33.24
C SER A 30 -9.66 -18.09 33.20
N VAL A 31 -10.67 -17.90 32.34
CA VAL A 31 -11.52 -16.69 32.33
C VAL A 31 -12.97 -17.13 32.39
N THR A 32 -13.67 -16.70 33.40
CA THR A 32 -15.08 -16.97 33.61
C THR A 32 -15.89 -15.68 33.53
N ILE A 33 -17.05 -15.76 32.93
CA ILE A 33 -18.01 -14.66 32.84
C ILE A 33 -19.32 -15.18 33.38
N SER A 34 -19.95 -14.43 34.27
CA SER A 34 -21.25 -14.76 34.89
C SER A 34 -22.19 -13.56 34.86
N GLY A 35 -23.49 -13.81 34.89
CA GLY A 35 -24.54 -12.78 34.84
C GLY A 35 -24.78 -12.22 33.43
N ASN A 36 -24.20 -12.82 32.42
CA ASN A 36 -24.44 -12.49 31.00
C ASN A 36 -25.62 -13.31 30.46
N GLU A 37 -26.84 -12.85 30.66
CA GLU A 37 -28.07 -13.57 30.26
C GLU A 37 -28.42 -13.29 28.79
N SER A 38 -28.32 -12.04 28.35
CA SER A 38 -28.72 -11.58 27.01
C SER A 38 -27.64 -11.79 25.96
N ILE A 39 -26.36 -11.80 26.34
CA ILE A 39 -25.23 -11.89 25.40
C ILE A 39 -24.39 -13.12 25.73
N SER A 40 -24.17 -13.96 24.72
CA SER A 40 -23.48 -15.24 24.91
C SER A 40 -22.00 -15.06 25.26
N LYS A 41 -21.47 -15.98 26.11
CA LYS A 41 -20.03 -16.04 26.42
C LYS A 41 -19.16 -16.14 25.16
N LYS A 42 -19.64 -16.82 24.10
CA LYS A 42 -18.93 -16.96 22.82
C LYS A 42 -18.72 -15.62 22.12
N GLU A 43 -19.62 -14.65 22.34
CA GLU A 43 -19.54 -13.31 21.77
C GLU A 43 -18.65 -12.40 22.62
N LEU A 44 -18.62 -12.57 23.93
CA LEU A 44 -17.85 -11.77 24.86
C LEU A 44 -16.38 -12.15 24.92
N MET A 45 -16.05 -13.43 24.91
CA MET A 45 -14.67 -13.92 25.03
C MET A 45 -13.70 -13.35 23.98
N PRO A 46 -14.06 -13.17 22.70
CA PRO A 46 -13.19 -12.56 21.70
C PRO A 46 -12.83 -11.09 21.98
N LEU A 47 -13.61 -10.38 22.78
CA LEU A 47 -13.38 -8.98 23.13
C LEU A 47 -12.27 -8.80 24.17
N LEU A 48 -12.01 -9.84 24.97
CA LEU A 48 -11.02 -9.80 26.03
C LEU A 48 -9.60 -9.91 25.47
N ARG A 49 -8.69 -9.11 25.97
CA ARG A 49 -7.26 -9.18 25.66
C ARG A 49 -6.59 -10.30 26.43
N GLN A 50 -7.00 -10.49 27.69
CA GLN A 50 -6.50 -11.53 28.57
C GLN A 50 -7.34 -12.79 28.44
N ARG A 51 -6.73 -13.84 27.88
CA ARG A 51 -7.38 -15.15 27.65
C ARG A 51 -6.43 -16.29 27.98
N PRO A 52 -6.95 -17.46 28.44
CA PRO A 52 -6.14 -18.65 28.62
C PRO A 52 -5.55 -19.08 27.26
N SER A 53 -4.34 -19.61 27.26
CA SER A 53 -3.64 -20.11 26.08
C SER A 53 -4.21 -21.46 25.63
N ASN A 54 -5.46 -21.53 25.23
CA ASN A 54 -6.01 -22.72 24.61
C ASN A 54 -5.59 -22.74 23.14
N PHE A 55 -4.59 -23.58 22.81
CA PHE A 55 -4.18 -23.90 21.45
C PHE A 55 -3.96 -22.67 20.54
N SER A 56 -3.09 -21.78 20.95
CA SER A 56 -2.58 -20.75 20.04
C SER A 56 -1.19 -21.17 19.58
N PHE A 57 -1.00 -21.27 18.27
CA PHE A 57 0.32 -21.41 17.65
C PHE A 57 1.26 -20.22 17.91
N THR A 58 0.80 -19.22 18.64
CA THR A 58 1.64 -18.12 19.13
C THR A 58 2.32 -18.53 20.42
N PHE A 59 3.62 -18.64 20.38
CA PHE A 59 4.53 -19.05 21.48
C PHE A 59 4.52 -18.17 22.74
N LYS A 60 3.62 -17.20 22.87
CA LYS A 60 3.41 -16.37 24.07
C LYS A 60 1.94 -16.41 24.46
N GLY A 61 1.61 -17.25 25.45
CA GLY A 61 0.36 -17.10 26.22
C GLY A 61 0.32 -15.69 26.82
N THR A 62 -0.86 -15.07 26.85
CA THR A 62 -1.04 -13.76 27.47
C THR A 62 -0.73 -13.87 28.96
N SER A 63 0.24 -13.09 29.43
CA SER A 63 0.54 -12.98 30.86
C SER A 63 -0.52 -12.11 31.54
N PHE A 64 -0.84 -12.46 32.78
CA PHE A 64 -1.75 -11.66 33.59
C PHE A 64 -1.19 -10.25 33.82
N ASN A 65 -2.04 -9.26 33.64
CA ASN A 65 -1.73 -7.85 33.85
C ASN A 65 -2.97 -7.13 34.40
N GLY A 66 -2.86 -6.60 35.63
CA GLY A 66 -3.98 -5.93 36.30
C GLY A 66 -4.51 -4.66 35.57
N ARG A 67 -3.66 -3.97 34.77
CA ARG A 67 -4.13 -2.86 33.94
C ARG A 67 -4.98 -3.35 32.76
N LEU A 68 -4.54 -4.45 32.12
CA LEU A 68 -5.31 -5.06 31.03
C LEU A 68 -6.62 -5.64 31.55
N LEU A 69 -6.68 -6.14 32.78
CA LEU A 69 -7.90 -6.63 33.40
C LEU A 69 -8.96 -5.52 33.51
N LYS A 70 -8.56 -4.34 33.99
CA LYS A 70 -9.46 -3.17 34.04
C LYS A 70 -9.89 -2.72 32.63
N MET A 71 -8.98 -2.79 31.66
CA MET A 71 -9.34 -2.48 30.26
C MET A 71 -10.32 -3.49 29.68
N ASP A 72 -10.18 -4.77 30.02
CA ASP A 72 -11.11 -5.83 29.56
C ASP A 72 -12.49 -5.63 30.20
N SER A 73 -12.58 -5.30 31.50
CA SER A 73 -13.81 -4.93 32.19
C SER A 73 -14.51 -3.74 31.50
N PHE A 74 -13.74 -2.68 31.20
CA PHE A 74 -14.25 -1.53 30.47
C PHE A 74 -14.70 -1.86 29.04
N THR A 75 -13.98 -2.76 28.36
CA THR A 75 -14.36 -3.23 27.01
C THR A 75 -15.69 -3.98 27.04
N LEU A 76 -15.88 -4.87 28.02
CA LEU A 76 -17.15 -5.56 28.22
C LEU A 76 -18.27 -4.57 28.51
N LYS A 77 -18.06 -3.63 29.44
CA LYS A 77 -19.04 -2.58 29.76
C LYS A 77 -19.48 -1.78 28.53
N ASN A 78 -18.53 -1.29 27.76
CA ASN A 78 -18.84 -0.55 26.53
C ASN A 78 -19.55 -1.41 25.49
N TYR A 79 -19.23 -2.69 25.42
CA TYR A 79 -19.92 -3.61 24.52
C TYR A 79 -21.41 -3.78 24.89
N PHE A 80 -21.71 -3.95 26.17
CA PHE A 80 -23.11 -4.00 26.65
C PHE A 80 -23.83 -2.67 26.43
N ILE A 81 -23.18 -1.53 26.71
CA ILE A 81 -23.73 -0.21 26.40
C ILE A 81 -24.05 -0.09 24.91
N SER A 82 -23.19 -0.60 24.04
CA SER A 82 -23.42 -0.60 22.59
C SER A 82 -24.61 -1.45 22.13
N LYS A 83 -25.08 -2.35 23.00
CA LYS A 83 -26.27 -3.18 22.79
C LYS A 83 -27.50 -2.62 23.49
N GLY A 84 -27.43 -1.43 24.08
CA GLY A 84 -28.53 -0.75 24.75
C GLY A 84 -28.66 -0.99 26.27
N PHE A 85 -27.73 -1.71 26.89
CA PHE A 85 -27.71 -1.91 28.34
C PHE A 85 -26.98 -0.75 29.03
N LEU A 86 -27.64 0.38 29.18
CA LEU A 86 -27.04 1.63 29.65
C LEU A 86 -26.60 1.61 31.11
N LEU A 87 -27.25 0.78 31.93
CA LEU A 87 -27.02 0.67 33.37
C LEU A 87 -26.16 -0.53 33.76
N VAL A 88 -25.49 -1.16 32.75
CA VAL A 88 -24.66 -2.33 33.00
C VAL A 88 -23.51 -2.05 33.96
N ASP A 89 -23.31 -2.95 34.92
CA ASP A 89 -22.16 -2.97 35.81
C ASP A 89 -21.32 -4.22 35.56
N VAL A 90 -20.00 -4.04 35.43
CA VAL A 90 -19.05 -5.13 35.19
C VAL A 90 -17.97 -5.05 36.24
N ARG A 91 -17.92 -6.07 37.09
CA ARG A 91 -16.92 -6.17 38.15
C ARG A 91 -15.94 -7.29 37.85
N GLU A 92 -14.67 -6.94 37.81
CA GLU A 92 -13.58 -7.87 37.68
C GLU A 92 -13.04 -8.34 39.03
N SER A 93 -12.69 -9.62 39.10
CA SER A 93 -11.94 -10.19 40.21
C SER A 93 -10.95 -11.23 39.67
N TYR A 94 -9.90 -11.52 40.44
CA TYR A 94 -8.92 -12.51 40.06
C TYR A 94 -8.32 -13.19 41.30
N GLU A 95 -7.90 -14.42 41.11
CA GLU A 95 -7.16 -15.20 42.13
C GLU A 95 -5.87 -15.72 41.48
N ILE A 96 -4.76 -15.64 42.24
CA ILE A 96 -3.47 -16.14 41.76
C ILE A 96 -3.09 -17.35 42.63
N LYS A 97 -2.99 -18.53 41.99
CA LYS A 97 -2.51 -19.77 42.58
C LYS A 97 -1.42 -20.36 41.71
N ASP A 98 -0.34 -20.84 42.29
CA ASP A 98 0.75 -21.54 41.59
C ASP A 98 1.28 -20.83 40.34
N LYS A 99 1.44 -19.49 40.38
CA LYS A 99 1.84 -18.62 39.25
C LYS A 99 0.85 -18.62 38.08
N ALA A 100 -0.39 -19.01 38.29
CA ALA A 100 -1.49 -18.92 37.34
C ALA A 100 -2.60 -18.05 37.92
N ALA A 101 -3.23 -17.25 37.05
CA ALA A 101 -4.33 -16.36 37.39
C ALA A 101 -5.65 -16.90 36.86
N ASP A 102 -6.64 -17.01 37.71
CA ASP A 102 -8.03 -17.22 37.35
C ASP A 102 -8.75 -15.89 37.41
N ILE A 103 -9.39 -15.50 36.28
CA ILE A 103 -10.06 -14.21 36.11
C ILE A 103 -11.56 -14.46 36.10
N HIS A 104 -12.30 -13.63 36.82
CA HIS A 104 -13.75 -13.68 36.85
C HIS A 104 -14.34 -12.31 36.59
N PHE A 105 -15.27 -12.22 35.62
CA PHE A 105 -16.10 -11.05 35.34
C PHE A 105 -17.54 -11.35 35.78
N LYS A 106 -18.05 -10.54 36.71
CA LYS A 106 -19.45 -10.58 37.11
C LYS A 106 -20.17 -9.41 36.46
N ILE A 107 -21.19 -9.71 35.67
CA ILE A 107 -21.95 -8.73 34.90
C ILE A 107 -23.34 -8.62 35.51
N ASP A 108 -23.79 -7.39 35.71
CA ASP A 108 -25.19 -7.03 35.98
C ASP A 108 -25.66 -6.24 34.75
N GLU A 109 -26.43 -6.88 33.87
CA GLU A 109 -26.80 -6.27 32.59
C GLU A 109 -27.74 -5.07 32.73
N GLY A 110 -28.62 -5.10 33.74
CA GLY A 110 -29.70 -4.12 33.88
C GLY A 110 -30.73 -4.19 32.75
N LYS A 111 -31.56 -3.18 32.60
CA LYS A 111 -32.59 -3.05 31.56
C LYS A 111 -31.97 -2.67 30.22
N GLN A 112 -32.44 -3.31 29.13
CA GLN A 112 -32.10 -2.90 27.76
C GLN A 112 -33.01 -1.77 27.30
N PHE A 113 -32.42 -0.70 26.75
CA PHE A 113 -33.10 0.47 26.26
C PHE A 113 -33.14 0.53 24.74
N PHE A 114 -34.29 0.87 24.20
CA PHE A 114 -34.56 1.00 22.78
C PHE A 114 -34.90 2.43 22.41
N VAL A 115 -34.56 2.85 21.19
CA VAL A 115 -34.96 4.16 20.65
C VAL A 115 -36.46 4.12 20.39
N SER A 116 -37.22 5.04 21.03
CA SER A 116 -38.66 5.18 20.80
C SER A 116 -38.94 6.19 19.70
N LYS A 117 -38.24 7.33 19.70
CA LYS A 117 -38.46 8.42 18.76
C LYS A 117 -37.19 9.25 18.58
N VAL A 118 -37.04 9.81 17.38
CA VAL A 118 -35.94 10.74 17.06
C VAL A 118 -36.56 12.05 16.56
N HIS A 119 -36.27 13.14 17.27
CA HIS A 119 -36.69 14.48 16.88
C HIS A 119 -35.49 15.27 16.37
N ILE A 120 -35.56 15.74 15.13
CA ILE A 120 -34.52 16.56 14.52
C ILE A 120 -35.10 17.93 14.20
N SER A 121 -34.33 18.96 14.49
CA SER A 121 -34.76 20.37 14.25
C SER A 121 -33.57 21.25 13.91
N GLY A 122 -33.81 22.26 13.05
CA GLY A 122 -32.84 23.30 12.69
C GLY A 122 -31.90 22.97 11.55
N ASN A 123 -31.96 21.76 11.00
CA ASN A 123 -31.25 21.35 9.81
C ASN A 123 -31.84 22.00 8.54
N LYS A 124 -30.98 22.40 7.60
CA LYS A 124 -31.37 23.04 6.33
C LYS A 124 -30.74 22.33 5.11
N ASN A 125 -29.46 21.97 5.22
CA ASN A 125 -28.71 21.36 4.13
C ASN A 125 -28.75 19.82 4.14
N LEU A 126 -29.07 19.21 5.28
CA LEU A 126 -29.20 17.77 5.42
C LEU A 126 -30.65 17.41 5.78
N SER A 127 -31.21 16.41 5.13
CA SER A 127 -32.53 15.88 5.50
C SER A 127 -32.47 15.02 6.76
N ASP A 128 -33.62 14.90 7.46
CA ASP A 128 -33.74 14.10 8.68
C ASP A 128 -33.29 12.65 8.44
N ASP A 129 -33.67 12.05 7.31
CA ASP A 129 -33.29 10.67 6.95
C ASP A 129 -31.76 10.51 6.84
N ILE A 130 -31.07 11.49 6.25
CA ILE A 130 -29.60 11.48 6.13
C ILE A 130 -28.98 11.60 7.52
N ILE A 131 -29.47 12.48 8.37
CA ILE A 131 -28.97 12.67 9.73
C ILE A 131 -29.19 11.41 10.57
N GLN A 132 -30.39 10.81 10.52
CA GLN A 132 -30.68 9.55 11.21
C GLN A 132 -29.80 8.41 10.73
N SER A 133 -29.59 8.32 9.42
CA SER A 133 -28.69 7.30 8.81
C SER A 133 -27.24 7.48 9.27
N ILE A 134 -26.72 8.71 9.28
CA ILE A 134 -25.36 9.02 9.76
C ILE A 134 -25.22 8.63 11.22
N LEU A 135 -26.16 9.04 12.07
CA LEU A 135 -26.12 8.80 13.52
C LEU A 135 -26.49 7.36 13.89
N ASN A 136 -26.98 6.56 12.91
CA ASN A 136 -27.46 5.18 13.11
C ASN A 136 -28.57 5.11 14.19
N LEU A 137 -29.50 6.05 14.14
CA LEU A 137 -30.64 6.15 15.06
C LEU A 137 -31.91 5.69 14.35
N TYR A 138 -32.39 4.49 14.68
CA TYR A 138 -33.63 3.93 14.14
C TYR A 138 -34.57 3.58 15.26
N GLU A 139 -35.84 3.88 15.08
CA GLU A 139 -36.89 3.47 16.04
C GLU A 139 -36.89 1.97 16.27
N ARG A 140 -37.13 1.56 17.49
CA ARG A 140 -37.11 0.16 17.97
C ARG A 140 -35.74 -0.52 17.91
N ALA A 141 -34.67 0.18 17.53
CA ALA A 141 -33.32 -0.35 17.63
C ALA A 141 -32.77 -0.16 19.07
N PRO A 142 -31.87 -1.04 19.54
CA PRO A 142 -31.15 -0.81 20.79
C PRO A 142 -30.39 0.51 20.76
N PHE A 143 -30.52 1.32 21.81
CA PHE A 143 -29.83 2.61 21.87
C PHE A 143 -28.33 2.42 22.12
N ASN A 144 -27.51 2.80 21.15
CA ASN A 144 -26.06 2.70 21.21
C ASN A 144 -25.41 4.07 21.39
N SER A 145 -25.20 4.47 22.66
CA SER A 145 -24.58 5.76 22.98
C SER A 145 -23.12 5.85 22.59
N VAL A 146 -22.39 4.72 22.55
CA VAL A 146 -20.97 4.69 22.12
C VAL A 146 -20.86 5.00 20.64
N LEU A 147 -21.66 4.32 19.81
CA LEU A 147 -21.68 4.55 18.37
C LEU A 147 -22.19 5.96 18.04
N LEU A 148 -23.18 6.46 18.78
CA LEU A 148 -23.72 7.80 18.60
C LEU A 148 -22.63 8.86 18.72
N ASN A 149 -21.79 8.79 19.76
CA ASN A 149 -20.68 9.73 19.97
C ASN A 149 -19.64 9.69 18.84
N GLU A 150 -19.35 8.50 18.31
CA GLU A 150 -18.48 8.35 17.15
C GLU A 150 -19.10 8.97 15.87
N ARG A 151 -20.40 8.77 15.67
CA ARG A 151 -21.14 9.23 14.49
C ARG A 151 -21.40 10.74 14.47
N VAL A 152 -21.43 11.39 15.64
CA VAL A 152 -21.48 12.86 15.70
C VAL A 152 -20.33 13.50 14.93
N THR A 153 -19.13 12.95 15.03
CA THR A 153 -17.97 13.45 14.27
C THR A 153 -18.16 13.30 12.74
N GLU A 154 -18.88 12.29 12.29
CA GLU A 154 -19.22 12.13 10.87
C GLU A 154 -20.25 13.17 10.41
N LEU A 155 -21.27 13.44 11.23
CA LEU A 155 -22.24 14.50 10.98
C LEU A 155 -21.57 15.88 10.93
N GLN A 156 -20.65 16.16 11.85
CA GLN A 156 -19.85 17.39 11.86
C GLN A 156 -19.09 17.57 10.54
N ARG A 157 -18.38 16.53 10.06
CA ARG A 157 -17.67 16.58 8.76
C ARG A 157 -18.61 16.83 7.58
N LYS A 158 -19.84 16.30 7.64
CA LYS A 158 -20.84 16.57 6.60
C LYS A 158 -21.28 18.02 6.59
N LEU A 159 -21.49 18.65 7.75
CA LEU A 159 -21.81 20.07 7.84
C LEU A 159 -20.64 20.95 7.40
N GLU A 160 -19.40 20.60 7.77
CA GLU A 160 -18.20 21.28 7.27
C GLU A 160 -18.12 21.25 5.74
N TYR A 161 -18.52 20.14 5.10
CA TYR A 161 -18.56 20.03 3.64
C TYR A 161 -19.49 21.06 2.99
N PHE A 162 -20.55 21.49 3.69
CA PHE A 162 -21.42 22.59 3.26
C PHE A 162 -20.92 23.97 3.73
N SER A 163 -19.61 24.07 4.05
CA SER A 163 -18.98 25.31 4.53
C SER A 163 -19.56 25.89 5.83
N LYS A 164 -20.16 25.02 6.61
CA LYS A 164 -20.75 25.38 7.91
C LYS A 164 -19.73 25.11 9.02
N LEU A 165 -18.86 26.07 9.31
CA LEU A 165 -17.82 25.92 10.33
C LEU A 165 -18.29 26.26 11.76
N PHE A 166 -19.32 27.09 11.87
CA PHE A 166 -19.82 27.56 13.14
C PHE A 166 -21.16 26.93 13.53
N PHE A 167 -21.32 25.67 13.10
CA PHE A 167 -22.47 24.87 13.49
C PHE A 167 -22.42 24.50 14.98
N THR A 168 -23.58 24.28 15.57
CA THR A 168 -23.71 23.59 16.86
C THR A 168 -24.64 22.41 16.70
N ILE A 169 -24.30 21.31 17.36
CA ILE A 169 -25.12 20.09 17.42
C ILE A 169 -25.29 19.75 18.88
N GLU A 170 -26.53 19.80 19.33
CA GLU A 170 -26.93 19.38 20.66
C GLU A 170 -27.74 18.09 20.54
N ILE A 171 -27.34 17.05 21.26
CA ILE A 171 -28.01 15.75 21.26
C ILE A 171 -28.36 15.42 22.70
N GLU A 172 -29.66 15.38 22.99
CA GLU A 172 -30.20 15.12 24.30
C GLU A 172 -30.98 13.80 24.28
N PRO A 173 -30.40 12.68 24.77
CA PRO A 173 -31.16 11.46 24.99
C PRO A 173 -31.99 11.57 26.26
N ILE A 174 -33.31 11.52 26.14
CA ILE A 174 -34.27 11.51 27.25
C ILE A 174 -34.54 10.04 27.57
N ILE A 175 -34.03 9.58 28.71
CA ILE A 175 -34.15 8.20 29.16
C ILE A 175 -35.29 8.06 30.14
N SER A 176 -36.28 7.24 29.77
CA SER A 176 -37.40 6.82 30.63
C SER A 176 -37.54 5.30 30.57
N ASP A 177 -38.65 4.77 30.14
CA ASP A 177 -38.80 3.34 29.79
C ASP A 177 -38.16 2.98 28.44
N SER A 178 -37.99 3.95 27.61
CA SER A 178 -37.30 3.93 26.32
C SER A 178 -36.48 5.21 26.16
N VAL A 179 -35.71 5.34 25.07
CA VAL A 179 -34.90 6.52 24.80
C VAL A 179 -35.52 7.33 23.67
N GLU A 180 -35.91 8.55 23.98
CA GLU A 180 -36.25 9.56 23.00
C GLU A 180 -35.02 10.44 22.75
N VAL A 181 -34.62 10.62 21.48
CA VAL A 181 -33.40 11.39 21.12
C VAL A 181 -33.81 12.69 20.47
N VAL A 182 -33.49 13.82 21.13
CA VAL A 182 -33.73 15.17 20.60
C VAL A 182 -32.42 15.70 20.02
N ILE A 183 -32.44 16.07 18.76
CA ILE A 183 -31.27 16.59 18.00
C ILE A 183 -31.61 18.01 17.56
N LYS A 184 -30.88 18.97 18.08
CA LYS A 184 -30.97 20.36 17.65
C LYS A 184 -29.72 20.74 16.89
N ILE A 185 -29.89 21.18 15.65
CA ILE A 185 -28.78 21.57 14.76
C ILE A 185 -28.94 23.05 14.47
N ASN A 186 -27.90 23.81 14.75
CA ASN A 186 -27.76 25.15 14.22
C ASN A 186 -26.61 25.14 13.25
N GLU A 187 -26.90 25.19 11.95
CA GLU A 187 -25.87 25.09 10.91
C GLU A 187 -24.97 26.33 10.81
N GLY A 188 -25.39 27.44 11.38
CA GLY A 188 -24.68 28.70 11.29
C GLY A 188 -24.72 29.34 9.89
N PRO A 189 -24.04 30.46 9.69
CA PRO A 189 -23.96 31.15 8.40
C PRO A 189 -22.99 30.46 7.43
N ASP A 190 -23.06 30.88 6.18
CA ASP A 190 -22.04 30.58 5.19
C ASP A 190 -20.74 31.30 5.56
N VAL A 191 -19.61 30.64 5.38
CA VAL A 191 -18.30 31.13 5.82
C VAL A 191 -17.44 31.50 4.62
N TYR A 192 -16.80 32.66 4.70
CA TYR A 192 -15.89 33.20 3.68
C TYR A 192 -14.48 33.40 4.24
N ILE A 193 -13.47 33.26 3.40
CA ILE A 193 -12.08 33.44 3.76
C ILE A 193 -11.75 34.94 3.74
N ASN A 194 -11.35 35.50 4.88
CA ASN A 194 -10.94 36.89 5.00
C ASN A 194 -9.46 37.07 4.61
N LYS A 195 -8.53 36.62 5.47
CA LYS A 195 -7.08 36.76 5.27
C LYS A 195 -6.39 35.43 5.46
N THR A 196 -5.21 35.30 4.84
CA THR A 196 -4.34 34.12 5.03
C THR A 196 -3.05 34.55 5.70
N PHE A 197 -2.72 33.91 6.83
CA PHE A 197 -1.49 34.11 7.59
C PHE A 197 -0.60 32.87 7.48
N ILE A 198 0.70 33.08 7.26
CA ILE A 198 1.67 31.99 7.16
C ILE A 198 2.57 32.07 8.38
N LYS A 199 2.81 30.92 9.03
CA LYS A 199 3.72 30.75 10.17
C LYS A 199 4.75 29.69 9.86
N GLY A 200 5.98 29.87 10.39
CA GLY A 200 7.06 28.88 10.30
C GLY A 200 7.96 29.00 9.07
N ILE A 201 7.81 30.05 8.26
CA ILE A 201 8.70 30.35 7.12
C ILE A 201 8.98 31.85 7.02
N ASP A 202 10.07 32.20 6.33
CA ASP A 202 10.43 33.59 6.03
C ASP A 202 9.46 34.21 5.00
N ILE A 203 9.30 35.53 5.06
CA ILE A 203 8.41 36.30 4.18
C ILE A 203 8.77 36.09 2.70
N ILE A 204 10.05 35.91 2.37
CA ILE A 204 10.53 35.69 0.99
C ILE A 204 9.96 34.42 0.37
N ASP A 205 9.68 33.40 1.19
CA ASP A 205 9.14 32.12 0.74
C ASP A 205 7.61 32.12 0.64
N SER A 206 6.94 33.16 1.11
CA SER A 206 5.47 33.25 1.15
C SER A 206 4.83 33.22 -0.24
N ALA A 207 5.47 33.83 -1.24
CA ALA A 207 4.97 33.80 -2.62
C ALA A 207 4.86 32.37 -3.19
N GLN A 208 5.78 31.49 -2.82
CA GLN A 208 5.73 30.08 -3.23
C GLN A 208 4.54 29.36 -2.59
N VAL A 209 4.23 29.68 -1.32
CA VAL A 209 3.08 29.11 -0.62
C VAL A 209 1.78 29.58 -1.27
N PHE A 210 1.64 30.90 -1.48
CA PHE A 210 0.43 31.47 -2.08
C PHE A 210 0.14 30.91 -3.48
N ARG A 211 1.17 30.59 -4.24
CA ARG A 211 1.05 30.00 -5.58
C ARG A 211 0.45 28.59 -5.55
N GLU A 212 0.62 27.84 -4.47
CA GLU A 212 0.06 26.50 -4.31
C GLU A 212 -1.37 26.51 -3.78
N LEU A 213 -1.86 27.66 -3.27
CA LEU A 213 -3.23 27.76 -2.76
C LEU A 213 -4.24 27.87 -3.90
N LEU A 214 -5.33 27.12 -3.77
CA LEU A 214 -6.45 27.12 -4.70
C LEU A 214 -7.57 28.10 -4.30
N TYR A 215 -7.43 28.75 -3.16
CA TYR A 215 -8.36 29.75 -2.66
C TYR A 215 -7.69 31.12 -2.51
N ARG A 216 -8.50 32.17 -2.44
CA ARG A 216 -8.08 33.55 -2.22
C ARG A 216 -8.97 34.21 -1.17
N SER A 217 -8.54 35.34 -0.64
CA SER A 217 -9.39 36.21 0.19
C SER A 217 -10.69 36.54 -0.55
N GLY A 218 -11.82 36.48 0.13
CA GLY A 218 -13.16 36.66 -0.41
C GLY A 218 -13.81 35.39 -0.98
N ASN A 219 -13.07 34.30 -1.16
CA ASN A 219 -13.67 33.04 -1.59
C ASN A 219 -14.50 32.41 -0.47
N TYR A 220 -15.51 31.67 -0.87
CA TYR A 220 -16.28 30.79 -0.03
C TYR A 220 -15.34 29.72 0.59
N TYR A 221 -15.53 29.41 1.86
CA TYR A 221 -14.75 28.37 2.52
C TYR A 221 -15.22 27.00 2.00
N ASP A 222 -14.37 26.34 1.26
CA ASP A 222 -14.61 24.98 0.75
C ASP A 222 -13.54 24.03 1.30
N PRO A 223 -13.91 23.07 2.17
CA PRO A 223 -12.98 22.12 2.76
C PRO A 223 -12.19 21.30 1.72
N GLU A 224 -12.84 20.97 0.59
CA GLU A 224 -12.18 20.20 -0.47
C GLU A 224 -11.06 21.03 -1.14
N THR A 225 -11.32 22.30 -1.41
CA THR A 225 -10.32 23.23 -1.95
C THR A 225 -9.18 23.47 -0.95
N ILE A 226 -9.47 23.51 0.35
CA ILE A 226 -8.46 23.63 1.41
C ILE A 226 -7.57 22.36 1.45
N GLU A 227 -8.17 21.17 1.44
CA GLU A 227 -7.39 19.92 1.45
C GLU A 227 -6.59 19.74 0.14
N LYS A 228 -7.12 20.13 -1.01
CA LYS A 228 -6.37 20.17 -2.28
C LYS A 228 -5.18 21.14 -2.19
N SER A 229 -5.35 22.31 -1.59
CA SER A 229 -4.25 23.28 -1.37
C SER A 229 -3.18 22.72 -0.44
N LYS A 230 -3.60 22.07 0.64
CA LYS A 230 -2.71 21.39 1.60
C LYS A 230 -1.90 20.27 0.93
N ARG A 231 -2.54 19.47 0.08
CA ARG A 231 -1.88 18.43 -0.71
C ARG A 231 -0.84 19.02 -1.66
N ARG A 232 -1.18 20.09 -2.40
CA ARG A 232 -0.24 20.77 -3.30
C ARG A 232 1.00 21.26 -2.58
N LEU A 233 0.84 21.82 -1.38
CA LEU A 233 1.98 22.24 -0.54
C LEU A 233 2.84 21.04 -0.11
N ARG A 234 2.25 19.88 0.22
CA ARG A 234 3.00 18.65 0.54
C ARG A 234 3.75 18.12 -0.68
N GLU A 235 3.13 18.15 -1.86
CA GLU A 235 3.71 17.68 -3.12
C GLU A 235 4.94 18.48 -3.55
N THR A 236 5.17 19.69 -3.01
CA THR A 236 6.43 20.42 -3.23
C THR A 236 7.65 19.69 -2.68
N GLY A 237 7.46 18.76 -1.72
CA GLY A 237 8.54 18.05 -1.03
C GLY A 237 9.41 18.94 -0.12
N ILE A 238 9.05 20.21 0.08
CA ILE A 238 9.81 21.17 0.90
C ILE A 238 9.40 21.12 2.36
N TYR A 239 8.10 20.87 2.62
CA TYR A 239 7.50 20.96 3.95
C TYR A 239 7.30 19.59 4.57
N SER A 240 7.84 19.40 5.79
CA SER A 240 7.64 18.19 6.60
C SER A 240 6.28 18.19 7.31
N MET A 241 5.77 19.39 7.60
CA MET A 241 4.44 19.57 8.17
C MET A 241 3.73 20.70 7.42
N VAL A 242 2.47 20.43 7.05
CA VAL A 242 1.57 21.39 6.42
C VAL A 242 0.25 21.32 7.16
N ASN A 243 -0.13 22.39 7.82
CA ASN A 243 -1.42 22.49 8.52
C ASN A 243 -2.12 23.80 8.12
N LEU A 244 -3.36 23.69 7.66
CA LEU A 244 -4.23 24.80 7.29
C LEU A 244 -5.44 24.78 8.25
N VAL A 245 -5.57 25.81 9.06
CA VAL A 245 -6.63 25.89 10.08
C VAL A 245 -7.41 27.19 9.90
N PRO A 246 -8.74 27.11 9.74
CA PRO A 246 -9.59 28.28 9.79
C PRO A 246 -9.68 28.81 11.24
N THR A 247 -9.56 30.12 11.43
CA THR A 247 -9.73 30.79 12.72
C THR A 247 -10.79 31.86 12.59
N LYS A 248 -11.75 31.88 13.50
CA LYS A 248 -12.86 32.87 13.51
C LYS A 248 -12.32 34.29 13.61
N VAL A 249 -12.88 35.21 12.86
CA VAL A 249 -12.63 36.65 13.02
C VAL A 249 -13.50 37.14 14.16
N SER A 250 -12.91 37.92 15.10
CA SER A 250 -13.56 38.29 16.37
C SER A 250 -14.94 38.98 16.23
N ASP A 251 -15.13 39.74 15.18
CA ASP A 251 -16.33 40.58 14.98
C ASP A 251 -17.26 40.09 13.85
N SER A 252 -17.08 38.81 13.43
CA SER A 252 -17.89 38.27 12.35
C SER A 252 -18.22 36.80 12.56
N ASP A 253 -19.46 36.42 12.33
CA ASP A 253 -19.92 35.03 12.36
C ASP A 253 -19.81 34.35 11.00
N SER A 254 -19.41 35.08 9.93
CA SER A 254 -19.31 34.56 8.56
C SER A 254 -17.89 34.65 7.96
N LEU A 255 -16.90 35.11 8.72
CA LEU A 255 -15.54 35.28 8.24
C LEU A 255 -14.54 34.44 9.03
N VAL A 256 -13.60 33.83 8.29
CA VAL A 256 -12.44 33.12 8.86
C VAL A 256 -11.13 33.64 8.29
N ASN A 257 -10.13 33.68 9.12
CA ASN A 257 -8.75 33.80 8.66
C ASN A 257 -8.14 32.41 8.54
N MET A 258 -7.46 32.15 7.44
CA MET A 258 -6.71 30.91 7.26
C MET A 258 -5.31 31.05 7.85
N VAL A 259 -4.97 30.19 8.80
CA VAL A 259 -3.64 30.11 9.39
C VAL A 259 -2.93 28.88 8.82
N ILE A 260 -1.88 29.12 8.04
CA ILE A 260 -1.03 28.09 7.46
C ILE A 260 0.19 27.93 8.34
N SER A 261 0.35 26.78 8.98
CA SER A 261 1.54 26.44 9.75
C SER A 261 2.40 25.45 8.97
N LEU A 262 3.66 25.83 8.73
CA LEU A 262 4.59 25.07 7.91
C LEU A 262 5.87 24.79 8.69
N ASN A 263 6.38 23.56 8.60
CA ASN A 263 7.74 23.22 8.97
C ASN A 263 8.47 22.73 7.73
N LYS A 264 9.66 23.26 7.48
CA LYS A 264 10.49 22.81 6.36
C LYS A 264 11.26 21.53 6.73
N TYR A 265 11.48 20.68 5.75
CA TYR A 265 12.54 19.66 5.82
C TYR A 265 13.91 20.35 5.86
N LYS A 266 14.93 19.60 6.28
CA LYS A 266 16.32 20.04 6.08
C LYS A 266 16.55 20.28 4.59
N GLN A 267 17.18 21.39 4.25
CA GLN A 267 17.45 21.74 2.85
C GLN A 267 18.31 20.67 2.17
N ARG A 268 19.28 20.12 2.89
CA ARG A 268 20.15 19.04 2.40
C ARG A 268 20.03 17.85 3.33
N GLU A 269 19.85 16.69 2.76
CA GLU A 269 19.77 15.45 3.52
C GLU A 269 20.30 14.27 2.74
N TRP A 270 20.73 13.26 3.48
CA TRP A 270 21.00 11.93 2.98
C TRP A 270 19.89 11.00 3.44
N LEU A 271 19.36 10.19 2.53
CA LEU A 271 18.43 9.13 2.80
C LEU A 271 19.09 7.82 2.40
N SER A 272 19.06 6.83 3.28
CA SER A 272 19.49 5.47 2.98
C SER A 272 18.38 4.51 3.40
N VAL A 273 17.99 3.66 2.48
CA VAL A 273 16.98 2.62 2.70
C VAL A 273 17.57 1.32 2.21
N GLY A 274 17.40 0.24 2.97
CA GLY A 274 17.84 -1.09 2.59
C GLY A 274 16.99 -2.16 3.24
N GLY A 275 16.89 -3.30 2.60
CA GLY A 275 16.11 -4.44 3.04
C GLY A 275 15.53 -5.26 1.89
N TYR A 276 14.37 -5.86 2.14
CA TYR A 276 13.57 -6.47 1.10
C TYR A 276 12.84 -5.37 0.32
N GLU A 277 13.08 -5.29 -0.97
CA GLU A 277 12.40 -4.37 -1.87
C GLU A 277 12.14 -5.09 -3.19
N PRO A 278 10.87 -5.27 -3.60
CA PRO A 278 10.55 -5.78 -4.93
C PRO A 278 11.08 -4.81 -5.97
N ILE A 279 11.93 -5.28 -6.87
CA ILE A 279 12.54 -4.45 -7.90
C ILE A 279 11.98 -4.83 -9.25
N GLU A 280 11.47 -3.85 -9.99
CA GLU A 280 11.17 -4.00 -11.41
C GLU A 280 12.49 -4.06 -12.16
N PHE A 281 12.85 -5.22 -12.68
CA PHE A 281 14.06 -5.38 -13.49
C PHE A 281 13.87 -4.86 -14.91
N TYR A 282 12.62 -4.88 -15.39
CA TYR A 282 12.21 -4.31 -16.66
C TYR A 282 10.91 -3.54 -16.47
N GLU A 283 10.73 -2.50 -17.25
CA GLU A 283 9.50 -1.73 -17.28
C GLU A 283 8.32 -2.62 -17.71
N GLY A 284 7.35 -2.79 -16.81
CA GLY A 284 6.16 -3.62 -17.04
C GLY A 284 6.32 -5.12 -16.71
N LEU A 285 7.46 -5.55 -16.18
CA LEU A 285 7.54 -6.83 -15.46
C LEU A 285 6.95 -6.69 -14.06
N ASP A 286 6.34 -7.77 -13.58
CA ASP A 286 5.99 -7.85 -12.17
C ASP A 286 7.28 -7.76 -11.33
N PRO A 287 7.30 -6.95 -10.27
CA PRO A 287 8.51 -6.78 -9.47
C PRO A 287 9.02 -8.11 -8.94
N LEU A 288 10.30 -8.37 -9.12
CA LEU A 288 10.95 -9.56 -8.59
C LEU A 288 11.33 -9.34 -7.12
N PRO A 289 11.15 -10.37 -6.26
CA PRO A 289 11.65 -10.32 -4.90
C PRO A 289 13.16 -10.09 -4.90
N ALA A 290 13.61 -9.04 -4.22
CA ALA A 290 15.02 -8.68 -4.17
C ALA A 290 15.44 -8.20 -2.78
N ILE A 291 16.72 -8.36 -2.47
CA ILE A 291 17.37 -7.69 -1.35
C ILE A 291 18.20 -6.57 -1.94
N GLY A 292 17.99 -5.38 -1.45
CA GLY A 292 18.70 -4.23 -1.99
C GLY A 292 18.48 -2.98 -1.19
N GLY A 293 18.71 -1.86 -1.84
CA GLY A 293 18.48 -0.56 -1.24
C GLY A 293 19.02 0.55 -2.08
N PHE A 294 18.88 1.75 -1.56
CA PHE A 294 19.41 2.94 -2.21
C PHE A 294 19.99 3.94 -1.20
N ILE A 295 20.88 4.76 -1.72
CA ILE A 295 21.39 5.96 -1.04
C ILE A 295 21.03 7.15 -1.93
N GLU A 296 20.37 8.13 -1.36
CA GLU A 296 19.97 9.35 -2.05
C GLU A 296 20.48 10.56 -1.29
N TRP A 297 21.13 11.47 -2.00
CA TRP A 297 21.37 12.83 -1.55
C TRP A 297 20.37 13.76 -2.21
N ARG A 298 19.74 14.61 -1.41
CA ARG A 298 18.70 15.53 -1.87
C ARG A 298 19.00 16.96 -1.37
N ASN A 299 18.86 17.93 -2.28
CA ASN A 299 18.88 19.35 -1.97
C ASN A 299 17.53 19.96 -2.37
N ARG A 300 16.76 20.37 -1.37
CA ARG A 300 15.43 20.95 -1.56
C ARG A 300 15.52 22.46 -1.73
N SER A 301 14.50 23.01 -2.45
CA SER A 301 14.36 24.47 -2.64
C SER A 301 15.60 25.11 -3.25
N ILE A 302 16.07 24.54 -4.37
CA ILE A 302 17.17 25.13 -5.13
C ILE A 302 16.72 26.49 -5.69
N PHE A 303 17.63 27.47 -5.70
CA PHE A 303 17.37 28.83 -6.15
C PHE A 303 16.18 29.50 -5.45
N LYS A 304 15.86 29.10 -4.21
CA LYS A 304 14.70 29.58 -3.46
C LYS A 304 13.37 29.37 -4.22
N THR A 305 13.30 28.28 -5.01
CA THR A 305 12.09 27.83 -5.71
C THR A 305 11.56 26.56 -5.09
N SER A 306 10.39 26.09 -5.54
CA SER A 306 9.86 24.77 -5.18
C SER A 306 10.48 23.64 -6.02
N SER A 307 11.76 23.76 -6.34
CA SER A 307 12.51 22.78 -7.13
C SER A 307 13.53 22.06 -6.27
N ASN A 308 13.72 20.79 -6.53
CA ASN A 308 14.64 19.91 -5.80
C ASN A 308 15.67 19.32 -6.76
N PHE A 309 16.85 19.06 -6.24
CA PHE A 309 17.87 18.30 -6.94
C PHE A 309 18.20 17.07 -6.12
N SER A 310 18.34 15.94 -6.77
CA SER A 310 18.69 14.68 -6.11
C SER A 310 19.70 13.88 -6.92
N THR A 311 20.51 13.11 -6.22
CA THR A 311 21.31 12.05 -6.80
C THR A 311 21.05 10.77 -6.01
N LYS A 312 20.76 9.69 -6.71
CA LYS A 312 20.36 8.42 -6.13
C LYS A 312 21.16 7.28 -6.73
N PHE A 313 21.69 6.43 -5.88
CA PHE A 313 22.31 5.18 -6.27
C PHE A 313 21.49 4.02 -5.68
N LEU A 314 21.05 3.09 -6.52
CA LEU A 314 20.28 1.91 -6.17
C LEU A 314 21.07 0.66 -6.52
N ILE A 315 21.03 -0.33 -5.64
CA ILE A 315 21.53 -1.68 -5.87
C ILE A 315 20.48 -2.70 -5.43
N GLY A 316 20.27 -3.75 -6.22
CA GLY A 316 19.32 -4.80 -5.90
C GLY A 316 19.78 -6.17 -6.42
N PHE A 317 19.64 -7.18 -5.56
CA PHE A 317 19.95 -8.57 -5.85
C PHE A 317 18.65 -9.38 -5.83
N PRO A 318 18.20 -9.95 -6.96
CA PRO A 318 17.06 -10.87 -6.94
C PRO A 318 17.44 -12.16 -6.23
N TRP A 319 16.58 -12.65 -5.35
CA TRP A 319 16.93 -13.85 -4.56
C TRP A 319 16.29 -15.15 -5.05
N GLU A 320 15.25 -15.06 -5.87
CA GLU A 320 14.59 -16.25 -6.44
C GLU A 320 15.27 -16.78 -7.71
N THR A 321 16.36 -16.15 -8.12
CA THR A 321 17.07 -16.48 -9.35
C THR A 321 18.48 -16.98 -9.02
N ASN A 322 19.06 -17.80 -9.89
CA ASN A 322 20.46 -18.15 -9.83
C ASN A 322 21.39 -16.99 -10.29
N PHE A 323 20.86 -15.79 -10.38
CA PHE A 323 21.57 -14.62 -10.86
C PHE A 323 22.42 -14.00 -9.76
N ASN A 324 23.71 -14.00 -9.96
CA ASN A 324 24.68 -13.36 -9.08
C ASN A 324 24.92 -11.89 -9.43
N LEU A 325 24.31 -11.37 -10.51
CA LEU A 325 24.51 -10.01 -10.97
C LEU A 325 23.48 -9.06 -10.36
N PRO A 326 23.92 -7.96 -9.73
CA PRO A 326 22.99 -6.97 -9.21
C PRO A 326 22.44 -6.08 -10.33
N ARG A 327 21.21 -5.60 -10.14
CA ARG A 327 20.74 -4.40 -10.80
C ARG A 327 21.41 -3.21 -10.14
N LEU A 328 22.05 -2.36 -10.93
CA LEU A 328 22.60 -1.09 -10.46
C LEU A 328 21.91 0.04 -11.21
N ARG A 329 21.52 1.09 -10.50
CA ARG A 329 20.98 2.30 -11.12
C ARG A 329 21.52 3.55 -10.42
N TYR A 330 21.98 4.49 -11.21
CA TYR A 330 22.40 5.80 -10.76
C TYR A 330 21.56 6.86 -11.46
N ASP A 331 20.96 7.74 -10.68
CA ASP A 331 20.11 8.84 -11.16
C ASP A 331 20.65 10.18 -10.68
N ILE A 332 20.63 11.16 -11.56
CA ILE A 332 20.76 12.58 -11.23
C ILE A 332 19.47 13.25 -11.66
N GLY A 333 18.71 13.81 -10.71
CA GLY A 333 17.38 14.31 -10.95
C GLY A 333 17.18 15.76 -10.53
N PHE A 334 16.31 16.44 -11.27
CA PHE A 334 15.78 17.76 -10.96
C PHE A 334 14.26 17.70 -11.02
N ASP A 335 13.62 18.01 -9.89
CA ASP A 335 12.16 18.00 -9.74
C ASP A 335 11.66 19.43 -9.60
N THR A 336 10.59 19.76 -10.31
CA THR A 336 9.89 21.04 -10.16
C THR A 336 8.39 20.87 -10.34
N ASN A 337 7.60 21.62 -9.56
CA ASN A 337 6.15 21.60 -9.69
C ASN A 337 5.63 22.61 -10.71
N TRP A 338 6.48 23.54 -11.16
CA TRP A 338 6.09 24.64 -12.02
C TRP A 338 7.03 24.79 -13.21
N ILE A 339 6.45 24.74 -14.41
CA ILE A 339 7.16 25.02 -15.67
C ILE A 339 6.44 26.17 -16.39
N LEU A 340 7.17 27.20 -16.79
CA LEU A 340 6.67 28.37 -17.54
C LEU A 340 5.39 28.98 -16.95
N GLY A 341 5.27 29.01 -15.61
CA GLY A 341 4.11 29.60 -14.93
C GLY A 341 2.89 28.69 -14.82
N VAL A 342 2.96 27.47 -15.35
CA VAL A 342 1.93 26.44 -15.23
C VAL A 342 2.37 25.41 -14.20
N ARG A 343 1.43 25.00 -13.33
CA ARG A 343 1.68 23.90 -12.39
C ARG A 343 1.61 22.58 -13.13
N TRP A 344 2.79 22.05 -13.41
CA TRP A 344 2.96 20.76 -14.07
C TRP A 344 4.13 20.02 -13.42
N PRO A 345 3.88 19.24 -12.36
CA PRO A 345 4.93 18.52 -11.65
C PRO A 345 5.76 17.68 -12.61
N THR A 346 7.03 18.04 -12.75
CA THR A 346 7.93 17.43 -13.71
C THR A 346 9.24 17.07 -13.04
N LYS A 347 9.71 15.87 -13.30
CA LYS A 347 11.04 15.40 -12.96
C LYS A 347 11.83 15.18 -14.24
N ILE A 348 13.02 15.72 -14.29
CA ILE A 348 14.01 15.48 -15.35
C ILE A 348 15.18 14.77 -14.70
N SER A 349 15.57 13.61 -15.21
CA SER A 349 16.71 12.87 -14.68
C SER A 349 17.60 12.32 -15.80
N SER A 350 18.89 12.32 -15.55
CA SER A 350 19.85 11.52 -16.28
C SER A 350 20.09 10.25 -15.49
N PHE A 351 20.14 9.12 -16.15
CA PHE A 351 20.35 7.83 -15.51
C PHE A 351 21.39 6.98 -16.23
N TYR A 352 22.02 6.12 -15.45
CA TYR A 352 22.80 4.98 -15.91
C TYR A 352 22.32 3.75 -15.15
N GLU A 353 22.05 2.67 -15.87
CA GLU A 353 21.49 1.46 -15.30
C GLU A 353 22.08 0.22 -15.95
N THR A 354 22.32 -0.81 -15.12
CA THR A 354 22.62 -2.14 -15.60
C THR A 354 21.42 -3.03 -15.34
N LEU A 355 20.92 -3.66 -16.38
CA LEU A 355 19.82 -4.63 -16.37
C LEU A 355 20.37 -6.02 -16.64
N ILE A 356 19.66 -7.04 -16.15
CA ILE A 356 19.97 -8.42 -16.46
C ILE A 356 19.07 -8.83 -17.64
N ASN A 357 19.68 -9.31 -18.73
CA ASN A 357 18.94 -9.91 -19.82
C ASN A 357 18.67 -11.38 -19.51
N TYR A 358 17.42 -11.80 -19.61
CA TYR A 358 16.98 -13.17 -19.35
C TYR A 358 16.93 -14.00 -20.63
N ASP A 359 17.84 -13.78 -21.56
CA ASP A 359 17.92 -14.64 -22.75
C ASP A 359 18.49 -16.02 -22.38
N GLN A 360 17.96 -16.95 -22.94
CA GLN A 360 17.77 -18.42 -22.91
C GLN A 360 18.88 -19.30 -22.35
N GLU A 361 20.16 -18.97 -22.44
CA GLU A 361 21.29 -19.80 -21.96
C GLU A 361 22.41 -18.98 -21.33
N THR A 362 22.41 -17.69 -21.54
CA THR A 362 23.43 -16.77 -21.02
C THR A 362 22.80 -15.68 -20.18
N ILE A 363 23.40 -15.38 -19.03
CA ILE A 363 23.04 -14.24 -18.21
C ILE A 363 23.81 -13.06 -18.77
N ASP A 364 23.18 -12.28 -19.64
CA ASP A 364 23.79 -11.10 -20.22
C ASP A 364 23.37 -9.87 -19.42
N GLN A 365 24.28 -8.94 -19.28
CA GLN A 365 24.06 -7.65 -18.67
C GLN A 365 23.91 -6.58 -19.75
N VAL A 366 22.75 -5.93 -19.75
CA VAL A 366 22.47 -4.81 -20.65
C VAL A 366 22.74 -3.52 -19.90
N GLU A 367 23.55 -2.66 -20.48
CA GLU A 367 23.77 -1.31 -19.98
C GLU A 367 22.84 -0.33 -20.67
N ARG A 368 22.24 0.55 -19.89
CA ARG A 368 21.30 1.53 -20.36
C ARG A 368 21.59 2.89 -19.74
N TYR A 369 21.65 3.93 -20.53
CA TYR A 369 21.85 5.29 -20.03
C TYR A 369 21.10 6.30 -20.88
N GLY A 370 20.66 7.39 -20.27
CA GLY A 370 19.86 8.37 -20.98
C GLY A 370 19.29 9.49 -20.14
N LEU A 371 18.29 10.13 -20.74
CA LEU A 371 17.50 11.20 -20.14
C LEU A 371 16.05 10.76 -20.04
N GLU A 372 15.48 10.99 -18.89
CA GLU A 372 14.07 10.72 -18.58
C GLU A 372 13.39 12.01 -18.15
N MET A 373 12.23 12.31 -18.72
CA MET A 373 11.35 13.37 -18.27
C MET A 373 10.01 12.75 -17.87
N SER A 374 9.69 12.82 -16.59
CA SER A 374 8.45 12.30 -16.02
C SER A 374 7.57 13.44 -15.52
N GLN A 375 6.29 13.39 -15.88
CA GLN A 375 5.27 14.35 -15.48
C GLN A 375 4.11 13.61 -14.84
N SER A 376 3.72 14.02 -13.62
CA SER A 376 2.69 13.34 -12.85
C SER A 376 1.66 14.32 -12.30
N ILE A 377 0.39 14.01 -12.50
CA ILE A 377 -0.74 14.75 -11.94
C ILE A 377 -1.45 13.84 -10.95
N MET A 378 -1.44 14.24 -9.67
CA MET A 378 -2.16 13.49 -8.63
C MET A 378 -3.66 13.79 -8.73
N ILE A 379 -4.46 12.73 -8.81
CA ILE A 379 -5.93 12.78 -8.75
C ILE A 379 -6.36 12.82 -7.27
N ASP A 380 -5.76 11.94 -6.47
CA ASP A 380 -5.91 11.91 -5.02
C ASP A 380 -4.58 11.47 -4.36
N GLU A 381 -4.59 11.05 -3.10
CA GLU A 381 -3.37 10.69 -2.36
C GLU A 381 -2.62 9.49 -2.94
N ARG A 382 -3.31 8.60 -3.68
CA ARG A 382 -2.75 7.36 -4.21
C ARG A 382 -3.00 7.15 -5.70
N SER A 383 -3.82 8.02 -6.31
CA SER A 383 -4.21 7.89 -7.73
C SER A 383 -3.59 9.01 -8.55
N TYR A 384 -3.03 8.66 -9.71
CA TYR A 384 -2.33 9.63 -10.56
C TYR A 384 -2.43 9.29 -12.05
N LEU A 385 -2.19 10.32 -12.85
CA LEU A 385 -1.90 10.23 -14.27
C LEU A 385 -0.44 10.62 -14.47
N GLN A 386 0.33 9.78 -15.16
CA GLN A 386 1.75 9.99 -15.42
C GLN A 386 2.04 9.87 -16.90
N ASN A 387 2.92 10.74 -17.38
CA ASN A 387 3.57 10.67 -18.68
C ASN A 387 5.07 10.55 -18.43
N VAL A 388 5.76 9.68 -19.18
CA VAL A 388 7.22 9.57 -19.14
C VAL A 388 7.75 9.54 -20.56
N THR A 389 8.72 10.41 -20.82
CA THR A 389 9.45 10.45 -22.09
C THR A 389 10.91 10.08 -21.81
N VAL A 390 11.45 9.14 -22.56
CA VAL A 390 12.80 8.64 -22.37
C VAL A 390 13.59 8.72 -23.68
N TRP A 391 14.81 9.22 -23.60
CA TRP A 391 15.83 9.18 -24.63
C TRP A 391 16.99 8.37 -24.07
N GLU A 392 17.23 7.19 -24.61
CA GLU A 392 18.20 6.25 -24.05
C GLU A 392 19.01 5.53 -25.12
N ASN A 393 20.19 5.09 -24.71
CA ASN A 393 21.03 4.20 -25.45
C ASN A 393 21.14 2.88 -24.68
N PHE A 394 21.06 1.78 -25.42
CA PHE A 394 21.29 0.43 -24.93
C PHE A 394 22.61 -0.07 -25.48
N SER A 395 23.40 -0.66 -24.63
CA SER A 395 24.57 -1.44 -24.99
C SER A 395 24.27 -2.89 -24.65
N ASP A 396 24.09 -3.71 -25.67
CA ASP A 396 23.83 -5.13 -25.52
C ASP A 396 25.15 -5.90 -25.72
N ASN A 397 25.63 -6.53 -24.66
CA ASN A 397 26.84 -7.33 -24.63
C ASN A 397 26.50 -8.81 -24.87
N ASN A 398 25.87 -9.15 -26.00
CA ASN A 398 25.62 -10.53 -26.37
C ASN A 398 26.96 -11.23 -26.61
N ILE A 399 27.41 -12.02 -25.65
CA ILE A 399 28.50 -12.99 -25.84
C ILE A 399 27.85 -14.23 -26.45
N ASP A 400 27.95 -14.34 -27.76
CA ASP A 400 27.48 -15.53 -28.49
C ASP A 400 28.40 -16.72 -28.21
N TYR A 401 28.08 -17.49 -27.17
CA TYR A 401 28.82 -18.72 -26.83
C TYR A 401 28.63 -19.85 -27.85
N ASN A 402 27.66 -19.76 -28.76
CA ASN A 402 27.38 -20.78 -29.76
C ASN A 402 28.30 -20.71 -31.00
N SER A 403 29.15 -19.70 -31.10
CA SER A 403 30.11 -19.58 -32.21
C SER A 403 31.48 -20.24 -31.95
N LEU A 404 31.66 -20.93 -30.83
CA LEU A 404 32.83 -21.80 -30.63
C LEU A 404 32.69 -23.10 -31.42
N THR A 405 32.65 -23.02 -32.71
CA THR A 405 32.93 -24.19 -33.58
C THR A 405 34.41 -24.52 -33.44
N ILE A 406 34.68 -25.62 -32.74
CA ILE A 406 36.01 -26.24 -32.75
C ILE A 406 36.22 -26.81 -34.16
N ASN A 407 36.76 -26.02 -35.07
CA ASN A 407 37.34 -26.53 -36.27
C ASN A 407 38.75 -27.04 -35.93
N ASP A 408 39.06 -28.25 -36.36
CA ASP A 408 40.31 -29.01 -36.14
C ASP A 408 41.62 -28.36 -36.67
N SER A 409 41.63 -27.09 -36.91
CA SER A 409 42.78 -26.29 -37.26
C SER A 409 42.91 -25.07 -36.36
N LEU A 410 44.00 -25.00 -35.68
CA LEU A 410 44.52 -24.08 -34.68
C LEU A 410 44.37 -22.54 -34.93
N ASP A 411 43.28 -22.08 -35.47
CA ASP A 411 42.96 -20.66 -35.53
C ASP A 411 41.74 -20.35 -34.63
N ILE A 412 42.04 -19.91 -33.43
CA ILE A 412 41.03 -19.26 -32.56
C ILE A 412 40.74 -17.88 -33.16
N THR A 413 39.87 -17.84 -34.14
CA THR A 413 39.25 -16.58 -34.51
C THR A 413 38.31 -16.19 -33.36
N GLN A 414 38.77 -15.29 -32.50
CA GLN A 414 37.87 -14.53 -31.61
C GLN A 414 36.88 -13.81 -32.52
N ASN A 415 35.68 -14.34 -32.67
CA ASN A 415 34.56 -13.53 -33.12
C ASN A 415 34.33 -12.49 -32.02
N THR A 416 34.83 -11.31 -32.23
CA THR A 416 34.55 -10.13 -31.42
C THR A 416 33.04 -9.98 -31.40
N SER A 417 32.44 -10.20 -30.23
CA SER A 417 31.07 -9.83 -29.94
C SER A 417 30.90 -8.36 -30.33
N SER A 418 30.13 -8.08 -31.36
CA SER A 418 29.84 -6.72 -31.75
C SER A 418 28.87 -6.16 -30.72
N VAL A 419 29.39 -5.33 -29.79
CA VAL A 419 28.53 -4.52 -28.91
C VAL A 419 27.61 -3.68 -29.79
N LYS A 420 26.34 -4.02 -29.83
CA LYS A 420 25.36 -3.27 -30.60
C LYS A 420 24.79 -2.16 -29.70
N ASN A 421 25.19 -0.93 -29.95
CA ASN A 421 24.60 0.23 -29.32
C ASN A 421 23.33 0.60 -30.09
N LEU A 422 22.19 0.54 -29.43
CA LEU A 422 20.88 0.89 -29.99
C LEU A 422 20.34 2.15 -29.34
N GLN A 423 19.88 3.09 -30.16
CA GLN A 423 19.19 4.28 -29.69
C GLN A 423 17.69 4.00 -29.58
N GLN A 424 17.11 4.34 -28.44
CA GLN A 424 15.69 4.21 -28.22
C GLN A 424 15.10 5.52 -27.72
N ARG A 425 13.91 5.86 -28.22
CA ARG A 425 13.11 7.00 -27.77
C ARG A 425 11.71 6.52 -27.52
N SER A 426 11.22 6.75 -26.33
CA SER A 426 9.89 6.27 -25.92
C SER A 426 9.06 7.33 -25.23
N LEU A 427 7.75 7.18 -25.36
CA LEU A 427 6.74 7.95 -24.67
C LEU A 427 5.76 6.98 -24.02
N SER A 428 5.57 7.11 -22.73
CA SER A 428 4.65 6.26 -21.99
C SER A 428 3.62 7.08 -21.21
N PHE A 429 2.44 6.48 -21.04
CA PHE A 429 1.34 7.01 -20.24
C PHE A 429 0.91 5.95 -19.24
N ARG A 430 0.72 6.34 -17.98
CA ARG A 430 0.18 5.49 -16.93
C ARG A 430 -0.98 6.17 -16.26
N PHE A 431 -2.11 5.50 -16.20
CA PHE A 431 -3.25 5.86 -15.38
C PHE A 431 -3.36 4.87 -14.23
N HIS A 432 -3.16 5.36 -13.00
CA HIS A 432 -3.19 4.58 -11.78
C HIS A 432 -4.28 5.08 -10.87
N LEU A 433 -5.25 4.21 -10.51
CA LEU A 433 -6.38 4.53 -9.66
C LEU A 433 -6.45 3.54 -8.50
N ASP A 434 -6.00 3.95 -7.31
CA ASP A 434 -6.02 3.15 -6.08
C ASP A 434 -7.13 3.62 -5.13
N LYS A 435 -8.18 2.81 -5.03
CA LYS A 435 -9.35 2.99 -4.16
C LYS A 435 -9.43 1.90 -3.09
N LYS A 436 -8.32 1.28 -2.75
CA LYS A 436 -8.25 0.33 -1.64
C LYS A 436 -8.49 1.04 -0.31
N ASN A 437 -9.18 0.39 0.62
CA ASN A 437 -9.38 0.95 1.97
C ASN A 437 -8.10 0.98 2.81
N ASP A 438 -7.16 0.07 2.55
CA ASP A 438 -5.86 -0.05 3.22
C ASP A 438 -4.79 -0.44 2.20
N PRO A 439 -3.64 0.24 2.13
CA PRO A 439 -2.59 -0.08 1.15
C PRO A 439 -1.90 -1.43 1.42
N LEU A 440 -1.72 -1.82 2.69
CA LEU A 440 -0.99 -3.03 3.09
C LEU A 440 -1.91 -4.23 3.33
N PHE A 441 -3.10 -4.00 3.89
CA PHE A 441 -4.06 -5.04 4.24
C PHE A 441 -5.44 -4.75 3.61
N PRO A 442 -5.55 -4.72 2.27
CA PRO A 442 -6.79 -4.36 1.60
C PRO A 442 -7.90 -5.39 1.86
N LYS A 443 -9.03 -4.89 2.38
CA LYS A 443 -10.25 -5.69 2.64
C LYS A 443 -11.40 -5.32 1.72
N LYS A 444 -11.38 -4.10 1.16
CA LYS A 444 -12.41 -3.56 0.27
C LYS A 444 -11.79 -2.57 -0.70
N GLY A 445 -12.43 -2.43 -1.85
CA GLY A 445 -12.04 -1.48 -2.86
C GLY A 445 -11.36 -2.13 -4.05
N TYR A 446 -10.72 -1.32 -4.86
CA TYR A 446 -10.07 -1.77 -6.10
C TYR A 446 -8.83 -0.94 -6.42
N LEU A 447 -7.98 -1.53 -7.27
CA LEU A 447 -6.85 -0.87 -7.92
C LEU A 447 -6.98 -1.13 -9.42
N PHE A 448 -6.87 -0.07 -10.19
CA PHE A 448 -6.92 -0.10 -11.65
C PHE A 448 -5.67 0.59 -12.18
N ASP A 449 -4.96 -0.06 -13.10
CA ASP A 449 -3.74 0.45 -13.70
C ASP A 449 -3.73 0.17 -15.19
N ILE A 450 -3.48 1.20 -16.00
CA ILE A 450 -3.24 1.08 -17.44
C ILE A 450 -1.91 1.75 -17.73
N TYR A 451 -1.04 1.01 -18.37
CA TYR A 451 0.25 1.47 -18.88
C TYR A 451 0.30 1.29 -20.38
N PHE A 452 0.64 2.36 -21.09
CA PHE A 452 0.86 2.34 -22.54
C PHE A 452 2.22 2.96 -22.82
N LYS A 453 3.07 2.29 -23.62
CA LYS A 453 4.36 2.77 -24.10
C LYS A 453 4.40 2.72 -25.61
N SER A 454 4.87 3.78 -26.22
CA SER A 454 5.17 3.87 -27.66
C SER A 454 6.65 4.18 -27.83
N THR A 455 7.34 3.37 -28.59
CA THR A 455 8.76 3.50 -28.85
C THR A 455 8.99 3.63 -30.34
N GLY A 456 9.93 4.48 -30.76
CA GLY A 456 10.26 4.67 -32.16
C GLY A 456 9.22 5.46 -32.96
N TYR A 457 9.05 5.12 -34.24
CA TYR A 457 8.19 5.76 -35.22
C TYR A 457 8.47 7.28 -35.30
N PHE A 458 7.48 8.14 -35.03
CA PHE A 458 7.64 9.60 -35.07
C PHE A 458 8.63 10.16 -34.02
N LEU A 459 8.96 9.39 -32.98
CA LEU A 459 9.96 9.77 -31.98
C LEU A 459 11.39 9.53 -32.48
N GLY A 460 11.55 8.71 -33.51
CA GLY A 460 12.85 8.25 -34.00
C GLY A 460 13.49 7.19 -33.08
N GLY A 461 14.74 6.82 -33.39
CA GLY A 461 15.41 5.71 -32.75
C GLY A 461 15.39 4.48 -33.66
N GLU A 462 16.03 3.39 -33.21
CA GLU A 462 16.25 2.17 -34.00
C GLU A 462 15.23 1.07 -33.67
N ARG A 463 14.40 1.26 -32.64
CA ARG A 463 13.38 0.32 -32.20
C ARG A 463 11.99 0.89 -32.39
N ASP A 464 11.08 0.10 -32.93
CA ASP A 464 9.67 0.45 -33.12
C ASP A 464 8.77 -0.62 -32.52
N TYR A 465 8.13 -0.30 -31.38
CA TYR A 465 7.14 -1.17 -30.75
C TYR A 465 6.15 -0.37 -29.90
N ARG A 466 5.05 -1.01 -29.58
CA ARG A 466 4.01 -0.53 -28.66
C ARG A 466 3.76 -1.59 -27.61
N LYS A 467 3.59 -1.15 -26.37
CA LYS A 467 3.29 -2.02 -25.23
C LYS A 467 2.06 -1.48 -24.49
N LEU A 468 1.10 -2.34 -24.28
CA LEU A 468 -0.07 -2.06 -23.47
C LEU A 468 -0.11 -3.07 -22.33
N ASP A 469 -0.21 -2.59 -21.10
CA ASP A 469 -0.39 -3.40 -19.90
C ASP A 469 -1.58 -2.87 -19.11
N PHE A 470 -2.50 -3.75 -18.81
CA PHE A 470 -3.70 -3.50 -18.06
C PHE A 470 -3.70 -4.37 -16.80
N SER A 471 -4.03 -3.79 -15.65
CA SER A 471 -4.17 -4.51 -14.38
C SER A 471 -5.40 -4.02 -13.62
N PHE A 472 -6.21 -4.95 -13.18
CA PHE A 472 -7.36 -4.69 -12.32
C PHE A 472 -7.34 -5.62 -11.12
N ASN A 473 -7.30 -5.05 -9.91
CA ASN A 473 -7.35 -5.78 -8.66
C ASN A 473 -8.59 -5.35 -7.89
N THR A 474 -9.31 -6.31 -7.32
CA THR A 474 -10.49 -6.01 -6.49
C THR A 474 -10.49 -6.82 -5.20
N TYR A 475 -11.04 -6.23 -4.15
CA TYR A 475 -11.07 -6.80 -2.80
C TYR A 475 -12.48 -6.70 -2.23
N SER A 476 -12.99 -7.80 -1.72
CA SER A 476 -14.31 -7.88 -1.10
C SER A 476 -14.28 -8.70 0.19
N SER A 477 -14.75 -8.10 1.28
CA SER A 477 -14.92 -8.84 2.55
C SER A 477 -16.16 -9.72 2.47
N ILE A 478 -15.98 -11.04 2.56
CA ILE A 478 -17.09 -12.00 2.67
C ILE A 478 -17.60 -12.00 4.12
N THR A 479 -16.67 -12.01 5.07
CA THR A 479 -16.95 -11.93 6.50
C THR A 479 -16.04 -10.91 7.16
N LYS A 480 -16.22 -10.66 8.47
CA LYS A 480 -15.28 -9.80 9.22
C LYS A 480 -13.82 -10.31 9.21
N LYS A 481 -13.63 -11.61 8.92
CA LYS A 481 -12.33 -12.30 8.97
C LYS A 481 -11.86 -12.83 7.61
N SER A 482 -12.68 -12.81 6.58
CA SER A 482 -12.33 -13.35 5.26
C SER A 482 -12.53 -12.33 4.15
N VAL A 483 -11.56 -12.30 3.22
CA VAL A 483 -11.52 -11.42 2.06
C VAL A 483 -11.28 -12.25 0.81
N ILE A 484 -12.05 -12.02 -0.25
CA ILE A 484 -11.67 -12.44 -1.59
C ILE A 484 -10.92 -11.29 -2.25
N ALA A 485 -9.76 -11.61 -2.80
CA ALA A 485 -8.96 -10.73 -3.63
C ALA A 485 -8.84 -11.36 -5.02
N ILE A 486 -9.07 -10.57 -6.06
CA ILE A 486 -8.99 -11.01 -7.46
C ILE A 486 -8.12 -10.00 -8.21
N ARG A 487 -7.16 -10.50 -8.99
CA ARG A 487 -6.36 -9.72 -9.93
C ARG A 487 -6.53 -10.27 -11.34
N VAL A 488 -6.65 -9.37 -12.30
CA VAL A 488 -6.62 -9.71 -13.73
C VAL A 488 -5.62 -8.77 -14.40
N LYS A 489 -4.71 -9.34 -15.20
CA LYS A 489 -3.78 -8.59 -16.04
C LYS A 489 -3.90 -9.02 -17.49
N LEU A 490 -3.84 -8.03 -18.39
CA LEU A 490 -3.80 -8.22 -19.83
C LEU A 490 -2.62 -7.44 -20.38
N GLY A 491 -1.81 -8.08 -21.19
CA GLY A 491 -0.64 -7.44 -21.80
C GLY A 491 -0.58 -7.72 -23.29
N ARG A 492 -0.18 -6.70 -24.06
CA ARG A 492 0.10 -6.81 -25.48
C ARG A 492 1.33 -6.00 -25.86
N LEU A 493 2.25 -6.62 -26.58
CA LEU A 493 3.39 -6.01 -27.23
C LEU A 493 3.24 -6.20 -28.74
N TRP A 494 3.47 -5.17 -29.55
CA TRP A 494 3.41 -5.27 -31.02
C TRP A 494 4.30 -4.24 -31.69
N SER A 495 4.81 -4.57 -32.88
CA SER A 495 5.46 -3.66 -33.81
C SER A 495 4.67 -3.60 -35.11
N TRP A 496 4.75 -2.49 -35.83
CA TRP A 496 4.16 -2.35 -37.17
C TRP A 496 5.16 -2.69 -38.28
N GLU A 497 6.45 -2.56 -37.99
CA GLU A 497 7.50 -2.98 -38.89
C GLU A 497 8.02 -4.35 -38.47
N GLN A 498 8.18 -5.28 -39.42
CA GLN A 498 8.89 -6.51 -39.20
C GLN A 498 10.38 -6.16 -39.10
N SER A 499 10.86 -5.88 -37.92
CA SER A 499 12.27 -5.68 -37.64
C SER A 499 12.84 -6.94 -37.01
N ASP A 500 14.03 -7.35 -37.43
CA ASP A 500 14.81 -8.44 -36.81
C ASP A 500 15.36 -8.03 -35.41
N ILE A 501 14.76 -7.04 -34.79
CA ILE A 501 15.21 -6.50 -33.50
C ILE A 501 14.67 -7.40 -32.41
N ASP A 502 15.55 -7.84 -31.54
CA ASP A 502 15.19 -8.59 -30.35
C ASP A 502 14.46 -7.69 -29.34
N TYR A 503 13.25 -8.09 -28.97
CA TYR A 503 12.42 -7.44 -27.93
C TYR A 503 12.35 -8.27 -26.66
N SER A 504 13.26 -9.23 -26.43
CA SER A 504 13.18 -10.19 -25.33
C SER A 504 12.96 -9.53 -23.98
N TYR A 505 13.63 -8.42 -23.69
CA TYR A 505 13.46 -7.68 -22.43
C TYR A 505 12.18 -6.83 -22.36
N GLU A 506 11.43 -6.65 -23.44
CA GLU A 506 10.12 -6.00 -23.41
C GLU A 506 8.96 -7.01 -23.39
N LYS A 507 9.21 -8.28 -23.65
CA LYS A 507 8.21 -9.33 -23.60
C LYS A 507 7.67 -9.52 -22.19
N PHE A 508 6.50 -10.13 -22.10
CA PHE A 508 5.91 -10.54 -20.84
C PHE A 508 6.42 -11.92 -20.45
N TYR A 509 6.66 -12.11 -19.15
CA TYR A 509 7.05 -13.39 -18.57
C TYR A 509 6.10 -13.75 -17.44
N LEU A 510 5.92 -15.04 -17.19
CA LEU A 510 5.14 -15.58 -16.10
C LEU A 510 5.96 -16.62 -15.32
N GLY A 511 5.56 -16.86 -14.07
CA GLY A 511 6.23 -17.73 -13.11
C GLY A 511 6.87 -16.94 -11.96
N GLY A 512 6.92 -17.56 -10.79
CA GLY A 512 7.49 -17.00 -9.57
C GLY A 512 6.45 -16.49 -8.56
N SER A 513 6.95 -16.11 -7.41
CA SER A 513 6.14 -15.72 -6.24
C SER A 513 5.28 -14.46 -6.46
N SER A 514 5.52 -13.69 -7.53
CA SER A 514 4.82 -12.45 -7.85
C SER A 514 3.64 -12.60 -8.82
N ASN A 515 3.50 -13.76 -9.50
CA ASN A 515 2.40 -13.97 -10.45
C ASN A 515 1.85 -15.40 -10.49
N MET A 516 2.60 -16.41 -10.95
CA MET A 516 2.19 -17.82 -10.99
C MET A 516 3.09 -18.64 -10.08
N ARG A 517 2.64 -18.88 -8.86
CA ARG A 517 3.44 -19.44 -7.75
C ARG A 517 3.87 -20.90 -7.94
N GLY A 518 3.19 -21.65 -8.79
CA GLY A 518 3.52 -23.03 -9.10
C GLY A 518 4.72 -23.20 -10.03
N TRP A 519 5.14 -22.14 -10.74
CA TRP A 519 6.26 -22.16 -11.68
C TRP A 519 7.49 -21.46 -11.09
N GLU A 520 8.65 -21.83 -11.57
CA GLU A 520 9.87 -21.07 -11.31
C GLU A 520 9.75 -19.68 -11.94
N ILE A 521 10.51 -18.74 -11.37
CA ILE A 521 10.50 -17.35 -11.82
C ILE A 521 10.84 -17.26 -13.30
N LEU A 522 10.00 -16.55 -14.07
CA LEU A 522 10.11 -16.32 -15.51
C LEU A 522 10.12 -17.59 -16.38
N LYS A 523 9.90 -18.78 -15.81
CA LYS A 523 10.02 -20.06 -16.53
C LYS A 523 8.67 -20.67 -16.96
N TYR A 524 7.61 -19.89 -16.98
CA TYR A 524 6.36 -20.36 -17.59
C TYR A 524 6.54 -20.46 -19.11
N LYS A 525 6.29 -21.64 -19.65
CA LYS A 525 6.50 -21.92 -21.08
C LYS A 525 5.31 -21.47 -21.91
N THR A 526 5.59 -20.99 -23.12
CA THR A 526 4.59 -20.71 -24.15
C THR A 526 4.43 -21.93 -25.07
N MET A 527 3.32 -22.01 -25.80
CA MET A 527 3.16 -23.02 -26.86
C MET A 527 4.20 -22.88 -28.01
N ASP A 528 4.72 -21.66 -28.18
CA ASP A 528 5.70 -21.32 -29.20
C ASP A 528 7.15 -21.67 -28.78
N SER A 529 7.34 -22.13 -27.53
CA SER A 529 8.66 -22.51 -27.01
C SER A 529 9.13 -23.80 -27.64
N LEU A 530 10.18 -23.72 -28.43
CA LEU A 530 10.92 -24.88 -28.94
C LEU A 530 11.85 -25.39 -27.82
N GLY A 531 11.47 -26.50 -27.16
CA GLY A 531 12.29 -27.09 -26.12
C GLY A 531 12.00 -26.62 -24.69
N SER A 532 13.04 -26.54 -23.85
CA SER A 532 12.91 -26.28 -22.41
C SER A 532 12.99 -24.81 -22.01
N ILE A 533 13.23 -23.90 -22.94
CA ILE A 533 13.60 -22.50 -22.66
C ILE A 533 12.40 -21.57 -22.79
N PRO A 534 12.05 -20.78 -21.74
CA PRO A 534 11.00 -19.79 -21.84
C PRO A 534 11.50 -18.56 -22.62
N ILE A 535 10.80 -18.23 -23.70
CA ILE A 535 11.14 -17.09 -24.57
C ILE A 535 10.33 -15.82 -24.27
N GLY A 536 9.50 -15.83 -23.22
CA GLY A 536 8.52 -14.77 -22.98
C GLY A 536 7.39 -14.77 -24.02
N GLY A 537 6.51 -13.78 -23.97
CA GLY A 537 5.39 -13.64 -24.90
C GLY A 537 5.03 -12.19 -25.16
N THR A 538 4.47 -11.94 -26.35
CA THR A 538 3.93 -10.62 -26.73
C THR A 538 2.48 -10.44 -26.30
N PHE A 539 1.78 -11.52 -25.96
CA PHE A 539 0.43 -11.54 -25.37
C PHE A 539 0.48 -12.20 -24.00
N ARG A 540 -0.12 -11.54 -23.00
CA ARG A 540 -0.26 -12.04 -21.64
C ARG A 540 -1.69 -11.95 -21.16
N PHE A 541 -2.18 -13.03 -20.59
CA PHE A 541 -3.32 -13.03 -19.66
C PHE A 541 -2.85 -13.63 -18.34
N LEU A 542 -3.20 -12.97 -17.22
CA LEU A 542 -2.92 -13.47 -15.88
C LEU A 542 -4.13 -13.22 -15.01
N THR A 543 -4.52 -14.20 -14.23
CA THR A 543 -5.53 -14.06 -13.19
C THR A 543 -5.06 -14.71 -11.90
N ASN A 544 -5.30 -14.03 -10.78
CA ASN A 544 -5.03 -14.57 -9.45
C ASN A 544 -6.28 -14.38 -8.59
N ILE A 545 -6.68 -15.42 -7.91
CA ILE A 545 -7.81 -15.41 -6.99
C ILE A 545 -7.30 -15.89 -5.63
N GLU A 546 -7.49 -15.10 -4.59
CA GLU A 546 -7.09 -15.45 -3.22
C GLU A 546 -8.26 -15.32 -2.26
N CYS A 547 -8.46 -16.34 -1.45
CA CYS A 547 -9.30 -16.29 -0.26
C CYS A 547 -8.38 -16.13 0.96
N ARG A 548 -8.34 -14.93 1.54
CA ARG A 548 -7.53 -14.58 2.70
C ARG A 548 -8.36 -14.70 3.96
N ILE A 549 -7.98 -15.56 4.89
CA ILE A 549 -8.70 -15.84 6.12
C ILE A 549 -7.84 -15.43 7.31
N GLN A 550 -8.29 -14.45 8.08
CA GLN A 550 -7.60 -13.98 9.29
C GLN A 550 -7.94 -14.90 10.46
N LEU A 551 -6.96 -15.65 10.96
CA LEU A 551 -7.10 -16.52 12.13
C LEU A 551 -7.08 -15.71 13.43
N ASN A 552 -6.10 -14.82 13.55
CA ASN A 552 -5.95 -13.90 14.69
C ASN A 552 -5.34 -12.56 14.21
N GLN A 553 -4.98 -11.68 15.14
CA GLN A 553 -4.41 -10.36 14.81
C GLN A 553 -3.09 -10.42 14.04
N SER A 554 -2.31 -11.52 14.22
CA SER A 554 -0.96 -11.64 13.66
C SER A 554 -0.84 -12.69 12.57
N MET A 555 -1.83 -13.58 12.40
CA MET A 555 -1.75 -14.72 11.48
C MET A 555 -2.98 -14.84 10.61
N GLY A 556 -2.77 -15.24 9.36
CA GLY A 556 -3.80 -15.60 8.40
C GLY A 556 -3.40 -16.82 7.58
N ILE A 557 -4.38 -17.35 6.86
CA ILE A 557 -4.22 -18.41 5.84
C ILE A 557 -4.75 -17.85 4.55
N ASN A 558 -4.08 -18.15 3.44
CA ASN A 558 -4.56 -17.88 2.08
C ASN A 558 -4.70 -19.19 1.31
N ILE A 559 -5.82 -19.32 0.64
CA ILE A 559 -6.04 -20.34 -0.39
C ILE A 559 -6.10 -19.61 -1.71
N PHE A 560 -5.37 -20.08 -2.70
CA PHE A 560 -5.24 -19.34 -3.95
C PHE A 560 -5.30 -20.22 -5.19
N PHE A 561 -5.62 -19.55 -6.27
CA PHE A 561 -5.61 -20.04 -7.63
C PHE A 561 -4.94 -19.00 -8.51
N ASP A 562 -3.89 -19.39 -9.23
CA ASP A 562 -3.19 -18.55 -10.20
C ASP A 562 -3.37 -19.18 -11.60
N GLY A 563 -3.69 -18.38 -12.60
CA GLY A 563 -3.89 -18.84 -13.95
C GLY A 563 -3.31 -17.89 -14.98
N GLY A 564 -2.65 -18.38 -16.02
CA GLY A 564 -2.02 -17.55 -17.01
C GLY A 564 -1.96 -18.17 -18.41
N ILE A 565 -1.90 -17.29 -19.40
CA ILE A 565 -1.62 -17.61 -20.81
C ILE A 565 -0.54 -16.64 -21.27
N LEU A 566 0.45 -17.17 -21.96
CA LEU A 566 1.54 -16.41 -22.56
C LEU A 566 1.77 -16.93 -23.98
N SER A 567 1.88 -16.05 -24.97
CA SER A 567 2.11 -16.42 -26.35
C SER A 567 2.74 -15.27 -27.15
N ASP A 568 3.52 -15.58 -28.16
CA ASP A 568 4.04 -14.61 -29.11
C ASP A 568 3.09 -14.33 -30.27
N ASN A 569 2.12 -15.22 -30.53
CA ASN A 569 1.17 -15.11 -31.62
C ASN A 569 -0.26 -15.02 -31.10
N TYR A 570 -1.07 -14.11 -31.67
CA TYR A 570 -2.47 -13.91 -31.31
C TYR A 570 -3.33 -15.16 -31.55
N GLU A 571 -3.10 -15.88 -32.66
CA GLU A 571 -3.84 -17.11 -32.94
C GLU A 571 -3.53 -18.20 -31.92
N ASN A 572 -2.26 -18.34 -31.56
CA ASN A 572 -1.83 -19.27 -30.53
C ASN A 572 -2.33 -18.84 -29.15
N PHE A 573 -2.37 -17.53 -28.85
CA PHE A 573 -2.93 -17.02 -27.62
C PHE A 573 -4.39 -17.44 -27.42
N ILE A 574 -5.23 -17.32 -28.45
CA ILE A 574 -6.64 -17.73 -28.38
C ILE A 574 -6.80 -19.24 -28.24
N LYS A 575 -5.92 -20.03 -28.89
CA LYS A 575 -5.95 -21.49 -28.85
C LYS A 575 -5.25 -22.08 -27.62
N SER A 576 -4.44 -21.27 -26.92
CA SER A 576 -3.69 -21.72 -25.75
C SER A 576 -4.65 -22.07 -24.61
N GLN A 577 -4.36 -23.17 -23.96
CA GLN A 577 -5.05 -23.55 -22.75
C GLN A 577 -4.50 -22.75 -21.57
N LEU A 578 -5.37 -22.44 -20.61
CA LEU A 578 -4.98 -21.76 -19.38
C LEU A 578 -4.08 -22.68 -18.54
N GLY A 579 -2.81 -22.31 -18.38
CA GLY A 579 -1.98 -22.91 -17.35
C GLY A 579 -2.38 -22.37 -15.99
N TRP A 580 -2.48 -23.23 -14.99
CA TRP A 580 -2.90 -22.80 -13.67
C TRP A 580 -2.23 -23.56 -12.53
N ASP A 581 -2.13 -22.90 -11.38
CA ASP A 581 -1.69 -23.51 -10.14
C ASP A 581 -2.67 -23.19 -9.00
N THR A 582 -2.56 -23.97 -7.96
CA THR A 582 -3.33 -23.76 -6.73
C THR A 582 -2.46 -24.04 -5.53
N GLY A 583 -2.80 -23.45 -4.41
CA GLY A 583 -2.02 -23.67 -3.22
C GLY A 583 -2.62 -23.07 -1.97
N ILE A 584 -1.86 -23.22 -0.91
CA ILE A 584 -2.16 -22.70 0.42
C ILE A 584 -0.98 -21.95 0.96
N GLY A 585 -1.23 -20.86 1.65
CA GLY A 585 -0.18 -20.05 2.28
C GLY A 585 -0.52 -19.68 3.71
N VAL A 586 0.53 -19.40 4.47
CA VAL A 586 0.44 -18.79 5.79
C VAL A 586 0.95 -17.37 5.71
N THR A 587 0.21 -16.45 6.30
CA THR A 587 0.55 -15.02 6.33
C THR A 587 0.75 -14.56 7.77
N LEU A 588 1.85 -13.85 8.02
CA LEU A 588 2.14 -13.18 9.30
C LEU A 588 2.05 -11.67 9.11
N SER A 589 1.20 -11.03 9.90
CA SER A 589 1.06 -9.56 9.88
C SER A 589 2.23 -8.93 10.63
N THR A 590 3.01 -8.11 9.94
CA THR A 590 4.12 -7.34 10.52
C THR A 590 3.90 -5.84 10.34
N PRO A 591 4.61 -4.97 11.08
CA PRO A 591 4.55 -3.53 10.85
C PRO A 591 5.00 -3.09 9.44
N LEU A 592 5.79 -3.92 8.75
CA LEU A 592 6.26 -3.69 7.37
C LEU A 592 5.29 -4.24 6.31
N GLY A 593 4.19 -4.83 6.73
CA GLY A 593 3.24 -5.51 5.86
C GLY A 593 3.18 -7.03 6.14
N PRO A 594 2.32 -7.76 5.43
CA PRO A 594 2.19 -9.19 5.58
C PRO A 594 3.42 -9.92 5.02
N VAL A 595 3.99 -10.85 5.80
CA VAL A 595 4.98 -11.82 5.34
C VAL A 595 4.27 -13.14 5.07
N ARG A 596 4.47 -13.74 3.92
CA ARG A 596 3.78 -14.96 3.49
C ARG A 596 4.75 -16.08 3.13
N LEU A 597 4.32 -17.29 3.40
CA LEU A 597 4.95 -18.52 2.96
C LEU A 597 3.86 -19.34 2.25
N ASP A 598 4.00 -19.49 0.94
CA ASP A 598 3.01 -20.14 0.07
C ASP A 598 3.57 -21.48 -0.43
N TYR A 599 2.73 -22.53 -0.41
CA TYR A 599 3.01 -23.79 -1.10
C TYR A 599 2.05 -23.91 -2.28
N ALA A 600 2.60 -23.97 -3.48
CA ALA A 600 1.86 -24.00 -4.75
C ALA A 600 2.17 -25.27 -5.53
N ILE A 601 1.13 -25.84 -6.16
CA ILE A 601 1.23 -27.01 -7.01
C ILE A 601 0.73 -26.62 -8.40
N PRO A 602 1.57 -26.70 -9.45
CA PRO A 602 1.13 -26.47 -10.81
C PRO A 602 0.21 -27.63 -11.23
N VAL A 603 -0.95 -27.27 -11.78
CA VAL A 603 -1.90 -28.21 -12.36
C VAL A 603 -1.90 -28.00 -13.86
N ILE A 604 -1.56 -29.05 -14.60
CA ILE A 604 -1.12 -28.89 -15.97
C ILE A 604 -2.01 -29.63 -16.93
N ASN A 605 -2.02 -29.07 -18.14
CA ASN A 605 -2.68 -29.64 -19.30
C ASN A 605 -1.67 -30.30 -20.25
N ASP A 606 -2.01 -31.45 -20.69
CA ASP A 606 -1.55 -32.37 -21.76
C ASP A 606 -0.06 -32.56 -22.11
N ASN A 607 0.84 -31.62 -21.84
CA ASN A 607 2.25 -31.75 -22.24
C ASN A 607 3.30 -31.37 -21.20
N ILE A 608 2.91 -31.10 -20.00
CA ILE A 608 3.81 -30.72 -18.93
C ILE A 608 3.51 -31.59 -17.70
N GLU A 609 4.52 -32.23 -17.15
CA GLU A 609 4.39 -33.08 -15.95
C GLU A 609 3.82 -32.30 -14.77
N VAL A 610 2.89 -32.90 -14.03
CA VAL A 610 2.46 -32.39 -12.72
C VAL A 610 3.72 -32.18 -11.89
N GLY A 611 4.16 -30.93 -11.80
CA GLY A 611 5.42 -30.58 -11.16
C GLY A 611 5.36 -30.83 -9.67
N LYS A 612 6.51 -31.02 -9.06
CA LYS A 612 6.67 -31.01 -7.61
C LYS A 612 6.19 -29.66 -7.09
N GLY A 613 5.42 -29.67 -5.99
CA GLY A 613 4.96 -28.43 -5.35
C GLY A 613 6.16 -27.56 -4.96
N LYS A 614 5.96 -26.24 -5.04
CA LYS A 614 6.97 -25.22 -4.78
C LYS A 614 6.62 -24.40 -3.54
N ILE A 615 7.63 -24.12 -2.71
CA ILE A 615 7.52 -23.19 -1.59
C ILE A 615 8.00 -21.82 -2.03
N ASN A 616 7.17 -20.81 -1.84
CA ASN A 616 7.48 -19.42 -2.15
C ASN A 616 7.43 -18.58 -0.88
N PHE A 617 8.41 -17.70 -0.74
CA PHE A 617 8.42 -16.69 0.29
C PHE A 617 8.10 -15.31 -0.32
N GLY A 618 7.31 -14.51 0.36
CA GLY A 618 6.99 -13.16 -0.09
C GLY A 618 6.77 -12.21 1.08
N VAL A 619 7.13 -10.95 0.87
CA VAL A 619 6.78 -9.85 1.75
C VAL A 619 5.71 -9.04 1.04
N GLN A 620 4.66 -8.66 1.75
CA GLN A 620 3.38 -8.12 1.27
C GLN A 620 2.48 -9.18 0.61
N TYR A 621 1.22 -8.84 0.39
CA TYR A 621 0.33 -9.68 -0.41
C TYR A 621 0.78 -9.65 -1.87
N LEU A 622 0.35 -10.67 -2.63
CA LEU A 622 0.68 -10.76 -4.05
C LEU A 622 0.16 -9.53 -4.84
N PHE A 623 -0.95 -8.96 -4.41
CA PHE A 623 -1.58 -7.79 -5.01
C PHE A 623 -2.52 -7.11 -4.03
#